data_9b3f4d420bcfd7c7e513762f4ec0d132
#
_entry.id   9b3f4d420bcfd7c7e513762f4ec0d132
#
_cell.length_a   1.000
_cell.length_b   1.000
_cell.length_c   1.000
_cell.angle_alpha   90.00
_cell.angle_beta   90.00
_cell.angle_gamma   90.00
#
_symmetry.space_group_name_H-M   'P 1'
#
loop_
_entity.id
_entity.type
_entity.pdbx_description
1 polymer ?
#
loop_
_entity_poly.entity_id
_entity_poly.type
_entity_poly.pdbx_seq_one_letter_code
_entity_poly.pdbx_strand_id
1 'polypeptide(L)'
;TGMKSFGFILLLFSALTGFAQPSERIQSRSEYIELYKDEAIREMLVNGIPASITLAQGILESDNGNSALAKYANNHFGIKCHSGWNGPTFYQDDDAKDECFRKYYSAHRSYKDHSEFLRTRTRYAFLFDYKTSDYKRWAQGLKKAGYATNPKYANLLIKLIEDNNLQQYDKV
;
A
#
# COMPACT_ATOMS: atom_id res chain seq x y z
N THR A 1 60.77 -14.24 -54.65
CA THR A 1 59.89 -15.19 -53.99
C THR A 1 59.32 -14.55 -52.74
N GLY A 2 58.13 -13.95 -52.88
CA GLY A 2 57.44 -13.28 -51.77
C GLY A 2 56.27 -14.14 -51.33
N MET A 3 56.33 -14.57 -50.10
CA MET A 3 55.24 -15.26 -49.42
C MET A 3 54.22 -14.22 -48.88
N LYS A 4 52.99 -14.21 -49.43
CA LYS A 4 51.91 -13.41 -48.92
C LYS A 4 51.22 -14.18 -47.77
N SER A 5 51.33 -13.64 -46.55
CA SER A 5 50.58 -14.14 -45.39
C SER A 5 49.13 -13.67 -45.45
N PHE A 6 48.19 -14.62 -45.54
CA PHE A 6 46.77 -14.37 -45.42
C PHE A 6 46.39 -14.38 -43.93
N GLY A 7 46.14 -13.18 -43.38
CA GLY A 7 45.58 -13.05 -42.04
C GLY A 7 44.10 -13.43 -42.02
N PHE A 8 43.78 -14.48 -41.29
CA PHE A 8 42.39 -14.89 -41.03
C PHE A 8 41.84 -14.03 -39.87
N ILE A 9 40.95 -13.10 -40.20
CA ILE A 9 40.24 -12.31 -39.19
C ILE A 9 39.07 -13.16 -38.68
N LEU A 10 39.19 -13.67 -37.46
CA LEU A 10 38.12 -14.36 -36.74
C LEU A 10 37.16 -13.31 -36.15
N LEU A 11 36.03 -13.09 -36.81
CA LEU A 11 34.93 -12.29 -36.26
C LEU A 11 34.23 -13.08 -35.15
N LEU A 12 34.53 -12.76 -33.90
CA LEU A 12 33.82 -13.22 -32.75
C LEU A 12 32.46 -12.50 -32.70
N PHE A 13 31.39 -13.18 -33.15
CA PHE A 13 30.02 -12.80 -32.88
C PHE A 13 29.72 -13.06 -31.39
N SER A 14 29.81 -12.06 -30.53
CA SER A 14 29.28 -12.12 -29.18
C SER A 14 27.75 -12.03 -29.27
N ALA A 15 27.07 -13.16 -29.17
CA ALA A 15 25.64 -13.20 -28.98
C ALA A 15 25.35 -12.59 -27.62
N LEU A 16 24.89 -11.34 -27.59
CA LEU A 16 24.23 -10.73 -26.43
C LEU A 16 22.91 -11.47 -26.19
N THR A 17 22.95 -12.51 -25.37
CA THR A 17 21.75 -13.08 -24.79
C THR A 17 21.19 -12.06 -23.82
N GLY A 18 20.30 -11.22 -24.30
CA GLY A 18 19.49 -10.37 -23.45
C GLY A 18 18.64 -11.25 -22.55
N PHE A 19 19.07 -11.44 -21.30
CA PHE A 19 18.19 -11.96 -20.28
C PHE A 19 17.08 -10.93 -20.10
N ALA A 20 15.88 -11.24 -20.66
CA ALA A 20 14.69 -10.49 -20.31
C ALA A 20 14.53 -10.63 -18.80
N GLN A 21 14.60 -9.51 -18.08
CA GLN A 21 14.29 -9.52 -16.65
C GLN A 21 12.85 -10.02 -16.50
N PRO A 22 12.59 -10.97 -15.59
CA PRO A 22 11.23 -11.40 -15.32
C PRO A 22 10.39 -10.16 -15.04
N SER A 23 9.27 -9.99 -15.76
CA SER A 23 8.34 -8.91 -15.47
C SER A 23 7.90 -9.08 -14.02
N GLU A 24 8.06 -8.03 -13.20
CA GLU A 24 7.64 -8.06 -11.80
C GLU A 24 6.15 -8.42 -11.75
N ARG A 25 5.81 -9.50 -11.03
CA ARG A 25 4.44 -9.98 -10.94
C ARG A 25 3.55 -8.93 -10.27
N ILE A 26 2.51 -8.51 -10.95
CA ILE A 26 1.51 -7.60 -10.40
C ILE A 26 0.56 -8.41 -9.51
N GLN A 27 0.42 -8.02 -8.26
CA GLN A 27 -0.51 -8.61 -7.31
C GLN A 27 -1.94 -8.20 -7.64
N SER A 28 -2.84 -9.17 -7.72
CA SER A 28 -4.27 -8.91 -7.89
C SER A 28 -4.94 -8.46 -6.59
N ARG A 29 -6.13 -7.86 -6.71
CA ARG A 29 -6.91 -7.44 -5.54
C ARG A 29 -7.30 -8.62 -4.64
N SER A 30 -7.70 -9.74 -5.22
CA SER A 30 -8.04 -10.94 -4.45
C SER A 30 -6.85 -11.50 -3.68
N GLU A 31 -5.66 -11.48 -4.29
CA GLU A 31 -4.43 -11.87 -3.60
C GLU A 31 -4.09 -10.91 -2.45
N TYR A 32 -4.27 -9.60 -2.66
CA TYR A 32 -4.08 -8.61 -1.61
C TYR A 32 -5.00 -8.86 -0.41
N ILE A 33 -6.29 -9.08 -0.68
CA ILE A 33 -7.28 -9.36 0.36
C ILE A 33 -6.90 -10.61 1.13
N GLU A 34 -6.55 -11.69 0.43
CA GLU A 34 -6.18 -12.97 1.05
C GLU A 34 -4.95 -12.85 1.94
N LEU A 35 -3.95 -12.05 1.52
CA LEU A 35 -2.72 -11.83 2.29
C LEU A 35 -2.94 -10.99 3.55
N TYR A 36 -3.89 -10.05 3.54
CA TYR A 36 -3.97 -9.03 4.60
C TYR A 36 -5.28 -9.04 5.40
N LYS A 37 -6.26 -9.91 5.07
CA LYS A 37 -7.54 -9.99 5.79
C LYS A 37 -7.36 -10.29 7.29
N ASP A 38 -6.48 -11.23 7.63
CA ASP A 38 -6.25 -11.61 9.02
C ASP A 38 -5.57 -10.50 9.81
N GLU A 39 -4.70 -9.73 9.15
CA GLU A 39 -4.09 -8.55 9.75
C GLU A 39 -5.13 -7.47 10.02
N ALA A 40 -6.01 -7.19 9.06
CA ALA A 40 -7.08 -6.21 9.22
C ALA A 40 -8.07 -6.62 10.33
N ILE A 41 -8.43 -7.90 10.42
CA ILE A 41 -9.26 -8.45 11.50
C ILE A 41 -8.57 -8.26 12.85
N ARG A 42 -7.29 -8.58 12.96
CA ARG A 42 -6.54 -8.39 14.20
C ARG A 42 -6.53 -6.93 14.63
N GLU A 43 -6.27 -6.00 13.72
CA GLU A 43 -6.30 -4.57 14.00
C GLU A 43 -7.70 -4.10 14.41
N MET A 44 -8.76 -4.64 13.83
CA MET A 44 -10.13 -4.38 14.26
C MET A 44 -10.37 -4.81 15.71
N LEU A 45 -9.96 -6.02 16.06
CA LEU A 45 -10.15 -6.56 17.43
C LEU A 45 -9.37 -5.78 18.48
N VAL A 46 -8.18 -5.29 18.13
CA VAL A 46 -7.31 -4.55 19.06
C VAL A 46 -7.65 -3.07 19.14
N ASN A 47 -7.93 -2.45 17.97
CA ASN A 47 -8.04 -1.00 17.86
C ASN A 47 -9.45 -0.49 17.54
N GLY A 48 -10.40 -1.36 17.18
CA GLY A 48 -11.79 -0.98 16.94
C GLY A 48 -12.05 -0.30 15.59
N ILE A 49 -11.16 -0.50 14.61
CA ILE A 49 -11.36 -0.01 13.24
C ILE A 49 -11.94 -1.16 12.40
N PRO A 50 -13.02 -0.97 11.62
CA PRO A 50 -13.56 -2.06 10.80
C PRO A 50 -12.48 -2.69 9.91
N ALA A 51 -12.42 -4.02 9.87
CA ALA A 51 -11.48 -4.74 9.01
C ALA A 51 -11.70 -4.39 7.54
N SER A 52 -12.96 -4.23 7.13
CA SER A 52 -13.34 -3.79 5.79
C SER A 52 -12.77 -2.42 5.42
N ILE A 53 -12.78 -1.47 6.35
CA ILE A 53 -12.21 -0.13 6.17
C ILE A 53 -10.70 -0.21 6.00
N THR A 54 -10.02 -0.94 6.89
CA THR A 54 -8.56 -1.10 6.83
C THR A 54 -8.14 -1.74 5.50
N LEU A 55 -8.83 -2.82 5.07
CA LEU A 55 -8.57 -3.45 3.77
C LEU A 55 -8.82 -2.52 2.59
N ALA A 56 -9.95 -1.82 2.58
CA ALA A 56 -10.30 -0.90 1.49
C ALA A 56 -9.29 0.25 1.37
N GLN A 57 -8.84 0.81 2.48
CA GLN A 57 -7.78 1.81 2.49
C GLN A 57 -6.46 1.24 1.99
N GLY A 58 -6.04 0.07 2.46
CA GLY A 58 -4.84 -0.60 1.98
C GLY A 58 -4.85 -0.87 0.48
N ILE A 59 -5.97 -1.36 -0.05
CA ILE A 59 -6.20 -1.57 -1.49
C ILE A 59 -6.05 -0.27 -2.28
N LEU A 60 -6.73 0.78 -1.84
CA LEU A 60 -6.78 2.06 -2.53
C LEU A 60 -5.43 2.77 -2.51
N GLU A 61 -4.80 2.87 -1.34
CA GLU A 61 -3.58 3.66 -1.14
C GLU A 61 -2.32 2.96 -1.69
N SER A 62 -2.33 1.62 -1.76
CA SER A 62 -1.16 0.83 -2.20
C SER A 62 -1.27 0.30 -3.63
N ASP A 63 -2.37 0.55 -4.34
CA ASP A 63 -2.65 -0.11 -5.61
C ASP A 63 -2.55 -1.64 -5.49
N ASN A 64 -3.32 -2.22 -4.59
CA ASN A 64 -3.27 -3.65 -4.25
C ASN A 64 -1.86 -4.14 -3.85
N GLY A 65 -1.05 -3.28 -3.21
CA GLY A 65 0.33 -3.60 -2.83
C GLY A 65 1.35 -3.45 -3.96
N ASN A 66 0.95 -2.92 -5.12
CA ASN A 66 1.84 -2.78 -6.29
C ASN A 66 2.59 -1.44 -6.35
N SER A 67 2.19 -0.44 -5.57
CA SER A 67 2.88 0.86 -5.54
C SER A 67 4.33 0.72 -5.07
N ALA A 68 5.20 1.63 -5.52
CA ALA A 68 6.58 1.68 -5.07
C ALA A 68 6.68 1.81 -3.54
N LEU A 69 5.79 2.61 -2.95
CA LEU A 69 5.74 2.81 -1.51
C LEU A 69 5.39 1.52 -0.75
N ALA A 70 4.45 0.72 -1.25
CA ALA A 70 4.13 -0.57 -0.66
C ALA A 70 5.27 -1.58 -0.83
N LYS A 71 5.86 -1.67 -2.03
CA LYS A 71 6.91 -2.65 -2.36
C LYS A 71 8.24 -2.38 -1.65
N TYR A 72 8.70 -1.13 -1.66
CA TYR A 72 10.05 -0.77 -1.18
C TYR A 72 10.07 -0.21 0.24
N ALA A 73 8.94 0.30 0.72
CA ALA A 73 8.81 0.86 2.06
C ALA A 73 7.86 0.08 2.97
N ASN A 74 7.18 -0.97 2.49
CA ASN A 74 6.11 -1.67 3.19
C ASN A 74 5.00 -0.72 3.70
N ASN A 75 4.84 0.44 3.11
CA ASN A 75 3.87 1.46 3.52
C ASN A 75 2.61 1.35 2.66
N HIS A 76 1.62 0.65 3.19
CA HIS A 76 0.38 0.33 2.47
C HIS A 76 -0.68 1.43 2.56
N PHE A 77 -0.48 2.44 3.38
CA PHE A 77 -1.48 3.49 3.65
C PHE A 77 -1.01 4.89 3.31
N GLY A 78 0.18 5.03 2.72
CA GLY A 78 0.73 6.31 2.32
C GLY A 78 1.00 7.24 3.50
N ILE A 79 1.36 6.71 4.68
CA ILE A 79 1.59 7.54 5.86
C ILE A 79 2.90 8.30 5.72
N LYS A 80 2.79 9.62 5.71
CA LYS A 80 3.94 10.56 5.65
C LYS A 80 4.67 10.59 6.99
N CYS A 81 5.93 11.05 6.99
CA CYS A 81 6.77 11.05 8.19
C CYS A 81 6.14 11.80 9.36
N HIS A 82 5.56 12.98 9.13
CA HIS A 82 5.05 13.87 10.17
C HIS A 82 6.12 14.19 11.26
N SER A 83 5.87 15.21 12.08
CA SER A 83 6.73 15.52 13.21
C SER A 83 6.75 14.37 14.22
N GLY A 84 7.94 14.02 14.72
CA GLY A 84 8.11 12.95 15.71
C GLY A 84 8.34 11.55 15.15
N TRP A 85 8.36 11.36 13.83
CA TRP A 85 8.78 10.10 13.25
C TRP A 85 10.31 9.94 13.33
N ASN A 86 10.78 8.90 14.02
CA ASN A 86 12.21 8.57 14.20
C ASN A 86 12.61 7.25 13.52
N GLY A 87 11.69 6.62 12.76
CA GLY A 87 11.94 5.38 12.05
C GLY A 87 12.57 5.61 10.67
N PRO A 88 12.82 4.53 9.91
CA PRO A 88 13.30 4.60 8.54
C PRO A 88 12.34 5.39 7.64
N THR A 89 12.88 6.00 6.60
CA THR A 89 12.16 6.87 5.67
C THR A 89 12.29 6.40 4.22
N PHE A 90 11.32 6.79 3.42
CA PHE A 90 11.31 6.63 1.97
C PHE A 90 10.85 7.95 1.35
N TYR A 91 11.50 8.37 0.29
CA TYR A 91 11.20 9.63 -0.38
C TYR A 91 10.66 9.35 -1.78
N GLN A 92 9.58 10.01 -2.13
CA GLN A 92 9.02 10.02 -3.47
C GLN A 92 8.22 11.29 -3.72
N ASP A 93 7.99 11.62 -4.99
CA ASP A 93 7.10 12.71 -5.37
C ASP A 93 5.64 12.29 -5.13
N ASP A 94 4.85 13.20 -4.53
CA ASP A 94 3.41 13.05 -4.30
C ASP A 94 2.76 14.43 -4.46
N ASP A 95 2.09 14.98 -3.44
CA ASP A 95 1.56 16.35 -3.47
C ASP A 95 2.69 17.40 -3.60
N ALA A 96 3.86 17.08 -3.11
CA ALA A 96 5.09 17.85 -3.27
C ALA A 96 6.23 16.95 -3.76
N LYS A 97 7.29 17.59 -4.27
CA LYS A 97 8.51 16.90 -4.66
C LYS A 97 9.26 16.40 -3.42
N ASP A 98 9.85 15.20 -3.52
CA ASP A 98 10.68 14.58 -2.47
C ASP A 98 9.96 14.51 -1.10
N GLU A 99 8.67 14.15 -1.08
CA GLU A 99 7.94 13.96 0.18
C GLU A 99 8.44 12.77 0.98
N CYS A 100 8.49 12.96 2.31
CA CYS A 100 8.94 11.95 3.25
C CYS A 100 7.79 11.04 3.66
N PHE A 101 7.94 9.74 3.43
CA PHE A 101 7.03 8.69 3.87
C PHE A 101 7.71 7.78 4.89
N ARG A 102 6.92 7.24 5.82
CA ARG A 102 7.38 6.22 6.76
C ARG A 102 7.75 4.94 6.01
N LYS A 103 8.86 4.33 6.39
CA LYS A 103 9.27 3.03 5.90
C LYS A 103 9.21 2.02 7.04
N TYR A 104 8.66 0.83 6.76
CA TYR A 104 8.48 -0.22 7.75
C TYR A 104 9.28 -1.46 7.40
N TYR A 105 9.58 -2.28 8.40
CA TYR A 105 10.27 -3.57 8.21
C TYR A 105 9.34 -4.65 7.63
N SER A 106 8.02 -4.46 7.73
CA SER A 106 7.02 -5.38 7.19
C SER A 106 5.68 -4.67 6.96
N ALA A 107 4.83 -5.26 6.13
CA ALA A 107 3.45 -4.80 5.95
C ALA A 107 2.66 -4.82 7.27
N HIS A 108 2.87 -5.82 8.13
CA HIS A 108 2.28 -5.88 9.47
C HIS A 108 2.53 -4.59 10.28
N ARG A 109 3.76 -4.05 10.25
CA ARG A 109 4.08 -2.80 10.95
C ARG A 109 3.33 -1.61 10.35
N SER A 110 3.11 -1.61 9.04
CA SER A 110 2.31 -0.58 8.36
C SER A 110 0.84 -0.61 8.82
N TYR A 111 0.25 -1.79 8.91
CA TYR A 111 -1.13 -1.97 9.38
C TYR A 111 -1.29 -1.51 10.83
N LYS A 112 -0.37 -1.92 11.70
CA LYS A 112 -0.36 -1.48 13.10
C LYS A 112 -0.22 0.04 13.21
N ASP A 113 0.73 0.63 12.49
CA ASP A 113 0.97 2.08 12.54
C ASP A 113 -0.22 2.88 11.97
N HIS A 114 -0.92 2.35 10.95
CA HIS A 114 -2.17 2.92 10.45
C HIS A 114 -3.25 2.97 11.54
N SER A 115 -3.42 1.89 12.29
CA SER A 115 -4.39 1.84 13.39
C SER A 115 -4.02 2.83 14.50
N GLU A 116 -2.76 2.88 14.89
CA GLU A 116 -2.24 3.85 15.87
C GLU A 116 -2.40 5.29 15.37
N PHE A 117 -2.16 5.53 14.08
CA PHE A 117 -2.34 6.83 13.44
C PHE A 117 -3.78 7.34 13.56
N LEU A 118 -4.77 6.49 13.31
CA LEU A 118 -6.17 6.85 13.48
C LEU A 118 -6.56 6.99 14.96
N ARG A 119 -6.03 6.12 15.81
CA ARG A 119 -6.41 6.05 17.23
C ARG A 119 -5.88 7.23 18.04
N THR A 120 -4.71 7.75 17.70
CA THR A 120 -4.03 8.78 18.49
C THR A 120 -4.30 10.21 18.07
N ARG A 121 -4.85 10.42 16.86
CA ARG A 121 -5.13 11.78 16.37
C ARG A 121 -6.54 12.21 16.70
N THR A 122 -6.67 13.33 17.39
CA THR A 122 -7.96 13.88 17.87
C THR A 122 -9.00 14.06 16.78
N ARG A 123 -8.57 14.41 15.55
CA ARG A 123 -9.49 14.60 14.41
C ARG A 123 -10.24 13.34 14.00
N TYR A 124 -9.73 12.15 14.35
CA TYR A 124 -10.37 10.86 14.08
C TYR A 124 -11.11 10.28 15.30
N ALA A 125 -11.02 10.90 16.49
CA ALA A 125 -11.55 10.34 17.73
C ALA A 125 -13.03 9.97 17.63
N PHE A 126 -13.84 10.80 16.97
CA PHE A 126 -15.29 10.58 16.84
C PHE A 126 -15.65 9.32 16.02
N LEU A 127 -14.72 8.80 15.20
CA LEU A 127 -14.95 7.57 14.44
C LEU A 127 -15.16 6.37 15.36
N PHE A 128 -14.49 6.37 16.50
CA PHE A 128 -14.55 5.28 17.48
C PHE A 128 -15.84 5.22 18.28
N ASP A 129 -16.73 6.19 18.10
CA ASP A 129 -18.12 6.14 18.59
C ASP A 129 -19.03 5.32 17.67
N TYR A 130 -18.57 5.01 16.45
CA TYR A 130 -19.30 4.18 15.50
C TYR A 130 -19.03 2.69 15.74
N LYS A 131 -20.06 1.86 15.45
CA LYS A 131 -19.88 0.41 15.46
C LYS A 131 -18.90 -0.03 14.38
N THR A 132 -18.13 -1.06 14.63
CA THR A 132 -17.23 -1.66 13.63
C THR A 132 -17.99 -2.24 12.43
N SER A 133 -19.26 -2.59 12.61
CA SER A 133 -20.13 -3.04 11.51
C SER A 133 -20.66 -1.91 10.62
N ASP A 134 -20.47 -0.65 10.99
CA ASP A 134 -20.98 0.52 10.25
C ASP A 134 -19.89 1.14 9.37
N TYR A 135 -19.37 0.36 8.43
CA TYR A 135 -18.31 0.80 7.52
C TYR A 135 -18.70 2.04 6.68
N LYS A 136 -19.99 2.24 6.41
CA LYS A 136 -20.47 3.42 5.65
C LYS A 136 -20.23 4.71 6.43
N ARG A 137 -20.60 4.73 7.72
CA ARG A 137 -20.29 5.88 8.59
C ARG A 137 -18.80 6.08 8.78
N TRP A 138 -18.05 4.99 8.91
CA TRP A 138 -16.59 5.05 8.99
C TRP A 138 -15.97 5.70 7.74
N ALA A 139 -16.38 5.27 6.53
CA ALA A 139 -15.90 5.84 5.28
C ALA A 139 -16.22 7.33 5.14
N GLN A 140 -17.46 7.70 5.45
CA GLN A 140 -17.91 9.11 5.45
C GLN A 140 -17.15 9.93 6.50
N GLY A 141 -16.96 9.38 7.69
CA GLY A 141 -16.24 10.01 8.79
C GLY A 141 -14.74 10.23 8.46
N LEU A 142 -14.08 9.26 7.85
CA LEU A 142 -12.69 9.41 7.37
C LEU A 142 -12.57 10.58 6.37
N LYS A 143 -13.50 10.69 5.43
CA LYS A 143 -13.55 11.82 4.49
C LYS A 143 -13.77 13.14 5.23
N LYS A 144 -14.73 13.18 6.15
CA LYS A 144 -15.04 14.37 6.95
C LYS A 144 -13.83 14.81 7.79
N ALA A 145 -13.09 13.87 8.36
CA ALA A 145 -11.88 14.13 9.14
C ALA A 145 -10.67 14.56 8.29
N GLY A 146 -10.79 14.51 6.96
CA GLY A 146 -9.73 14.92 6.05
C GLY A 146 -8.61 13.88 5.87
N TYR A 147 -8.95 12.58 5.92
CA TYR A 147 -7.96 11.53 5.63
C TYR A 147 -7.41 11.64 4.21
N ALA A 148 -8.27 12.00 3.25
CA ALA A 148 -7.89 12.27 1.87
C ALA A 148 -8.62 13.50 1.32
N THR A 149 -7.97 14.19 0.37
CA THR A 149 -8.52 15.40 -0.27
C THR A 149 -9.58 15.07 -1.33
N ASN A 150 -9.51 13.88 -1.95
CA ASN A 150 -10.45 13.46 -2.98
C ASN A 150 -11.91 13.52 -2.48
N PRO A 151 -12.81 14.30 -3.12
CA PRO A 151 -14.21 14.42 -2.70
C PRO A 151 -14.99 13.11 -2.79
N LYS A 152 -14.54 12.16 -3.61
CA LYS A 152 -15.15 10.84 -3.80
C LYS A 152 -14.60 9.77 -2.86
N TYR A 153 -13.70 10.11 -1.94
CA TYR A 153 -12.97 9.13 -1.11
C TYR A 153 -13.89 8.17 -0.37
N ALA A 154 -14.91 8.66 0.31
CA ALA A 154 -15.88 7.82 1.01
C ALA A 154 -16.58 6.82 0.07
N ASN A 155 -17.01 7.28 -1.10
CA ASN A 155 -17.69 6.43 -2.08
C ASN A 155 -16.74 5.38 -2.67
N LEU A 156 -15.46 5.72 -2.87
CA LEU A 156 -14.45 4.76 -3.32
C LEU A 156 -14.23 3.65 -2.30
N LEU A 157 -14.14 3.98 -1.01
CA LEU A 157 -14.03 2.97 0.05
C LEU A 157 -15.27 2.08 0.12
N ILE A 158 -16.47 2.68 0.13
CA ILE A 158 -17.73 1.93 0.18
C ILE A 158 -17.84 0.98 -1.03
N LYS A 159 -17.55 1.48 -2.23
CA LYS A 159 -17.57 0.65 -3.43
C LYS A 159 -16.57 -0.51 -3.36
N LEU A 160 -15.34 -0.28 -2.91
CA LEU A 160 -14.35 -1.35 -2.72
C LEU A 160 -14.84 -2.41 -1.73
N ILE A 161 -15.45 -1.98 -0.63
CA ILE A 161 -16.00 -2.87 0.40
C ILE A 161 -17.13 -3.73 -0.19
N GLU A 162 -18.09 -3.10 -0.87
CA GLU A 162 -19.26 -3.78 -1.42
C GLU A 162 -18.92 -4.70 -2.59
N ASP A 163 -18.10 -4.24 -3.54
CA ASP A 163 -17.69 -5.02 -4.72
C ASP A 163 -16.89 -6.28 -4.34
N ASN A 164 -16.17 -6.26 -3.21
CA ASN A 164 -15.33 -7.36 -2.77
C ASN A 164 -15.86 -8.06 -1.50
N ASN A 165 -17.08 -7.73 -1.06
CA ASN A 165 -17.72 -8.29 0.14
C ASN A 165 -16.83 -8.21 1.39
N LEU A 166 -16.07 -7.10 1.56
CA LEU A 166 -15.12 -6.97 2.68
C LEU A 166 -15.81 -6.85 4.04
N GLN A 167 -17.07 -6.39 4.09
CA GLN A 167 -17.85 -6.27 5.32
C GLN A 167 -18.12 -7.62 6.01
N GLN A 168 -17.87 -8.74 5.33
CA GLN A 168 -17.91 -10.06 5.97
C GLN A 168 -16.88 -10.19 7.09
N TYR A 169 -15.76 -9.51 6.99
CA TYR A 169 -14.66 -9.53 7.97
C TYR A 169 -14.93 -8.66 9.20
N ASP A 170 -15.98 -7.84 9.20
CA ASP A 170 -16.38 -7.02 10.34
C ASP A 170 -17.25 -7.78 11.36
N LYS A 171 -17.56 -9.05 11.10
CA LYS A 171 -18.52 -9.86 11.88
C LYS A 171 -17.86 -10.90 12.81
N VAL A 172 -16.60 -10.72 13.13
CA VAL A 172 -15.81 -11.66 13.95
C VAL A 172 -16.04 -11.39 15.44
#